data_f50b1abadc3121a1b1cca2f2a0183874
#
_entry.id   f50b1abadc3121a1b1cca2f2a0183874
#
_cell.length_a   1.000
_cell.length_b   1.000
_cell.length_c   1.000
_cell.angle_alpha   90.00
_cell.angle_beta   90.00
_cell.angle_gamma   90.00
#
_symmetry.space_group_name_H-M   'P 1'
#
loop_
_entity.id
_entity.type
_entity.pdbx_description
1 polymer ?
#
loop_
_entity_poly.entity_id
_entity_poly.type
_entity_poly.pdbx_seq_one_letter_code
_entity_poly.pdbx_strand_id
1 'polypeptide(L)'
;MYVETDFLLSLAKQDDWLQDAAHDALEEYEGIHTSITAYTEFLMLAYDEEAADYTVDVGRVVADLVELVPVRPQEHEEAVLTAAVLAAEQEFTPFDAIHAGIAIVTDESVLSTEQDYDTIELDRIPLNELGS
;
A
#
# COMPACT_ATOMS: atom_id res chain seq x y z
N MET A 1 -1.32 -16.63 -10.73
CA MET A 1 -0.41 -17.13 -9.67
C MET A 1 -0.29 -16.08 -8.59
N TYR A 2 -0.57 -16.43 -7.37
CA TYR A 2 -0.50 -15.52 -6.22
C TYR A 2 0.93 -15.43 -5.69
N VAL A 3 1.39 -14.23 -5.38
CA VAL A 3 2.70 -14.00 -4.77
C VAL A 3 2.55 -13.25 -3.46
N GLU A 4 3.54 -13.41 -2.58
CA GLU A 4 3.54 -12.79 -1.26
C GLU A 4 4.44 -11.56 -1.22
N THR A 5 4.53 -10.95 -0.03
CA THR A 5 5.30 -9.72 0.19
C THR A 5 6.78 -9.86 -0.18
N ASP A 6 7.38 -11.03 0.05
CA ASP A 6 8.79 -11.27 -0.27
C ASP A 6 9.07 -11.12 -1.77
N PHE A 7 8.11 -11.45 -2.63
CA PHE A 7 8.25 -11.22 -4.07
C PHE A 7 8.33 -9.72 -4.39
N LEU A 8 7.48 -8.92 -3.75
CA LEU A 8 7.51 -7.46 -3.90
C LEU A 8 8.83 -6.88 -3.43
N LEU A 9 9.34 -7.36 -2.29
CA LEU A 9 10.63 -6.92 -1.77
C LEU A 9 11.78 -7.26 -2.71
N SER A 10 11.74 -8.45 -3.33
CA SER A 10 12.76 -8.88 -4.28
C SER A 10 12.80 -7.96 -5.50
N LEU A 11 11.65 -7.50 -5.97
CA LEU A 11 11.58 -6.57 -7.10
C LEU A 11 12.03 -5.16 -6.72
N ALA A 12 11.74 -4.74 -5.48
CA ALA A 12 12.02 -3.37 -5.02
C ALA A 12 13.48 -3.15 -4.63
N LYS A 13 14.16 -4.17 -4.14
CA LYS A 13 15.55 -4.07 -3.67
C LYS A 13 16.53 -4.34 -4.80
N GLN A 14 17.32 -3.33 -5.17
CA GLN A 14 18.23 -3.44 -6.30
C GLN A 14 19.34 -4.47 -6.13
N ASP A 15 19.76 -4.71 -4.89
CA ASP A 15 20.85 -5.64 -4.60
C ASP A 15 20.36 -6.98 -4.02
N ASP A 16 19.07 -7.27 -4.18
CA ASP A 16 18.51 -8.53 -3.71
C ASP A 16 18.87 -9.65 -4.68
N TRP A 17 19.47 -10.72 -4.16
CA TRP A 17 19.89 -11.86 -4.97
C TRP A 17 18.72 -12.59 -5.64
N LEU A 18 17.50 -12.38 -5.13
CA LEU A 18 16.28 -12.95 -5.71
C LEU A 18 15.67 -12.07 -6.81
N GLN A 19 16.22 -10.88 -7.05
CA GLN A 19 15.65 -9.96 -8.03
C GLN A 19 15.58 -10.54 -9.43
N ASP A 20 16.68 -11.17 -9.88
CA ASP A 20 16.70 -11.80 -11.20
C ASP A 20 15.69 -12.94 -11.28
N ALA A 21 15.57 -13.74 -10.23
CA ALA A 21 14.59 -14.83 -10.18
C ALA A 21 13.16 -14.29 -10.24
N ALA A 22 12.89 -13.17 -9.56
CA ALA A 22 11.57 -12.54 -9.59
C ALA A 22 11.25 -12.02 -10.99
N HIS A 23 12.18 -11.36 -11.65
CA HIS A 23 11.99 -10.90 -13.03
C HIS A 23 11.78 -12.08 -13.99
N ASP A 24 12.53 -13.14 -13.84
CA ASP A 24 12.37 -14.35 -14.65
C ASP A 24 10.98 -14.96 -14.45
N ALA A 25 10.47 -14.96 -13.21
CA ALA A 25 9.13 -15.46 -12.92
C ALA A 25 8.05 -14.62 -13.61
N LEU A 26 8.21 -13.29 -13.66
CA LEU A 26 7.27 -12.41 -14.34
C LEU A 26 7.21 -12.70 -15.84
N GLU A 27 8.33 -13.11 -16.44
CA GLU A 27 8.37 -13.48 -17.86
C GLU A 27 7.81 -14.88 -18.11
N GLU A 28 8.05 -15.82 -17.18
CA GLU A 28 7.67 -17.23 -17.36
C GLU A 28 6.22 -17.51 -17.03
N TYR A 29 5.66 -16.88 -16.02
CA TYR A 29 4.31 -17.14 -15.55
C TYR A 29 3.36 -16.01 -15.90
N GLU A 30 2.15 -16.37 -16.32
CA GLU A 30 1.10 -15.40 -16.58
C GLU A 30 0.22 -15.19 -15.34
N GLY A 31 -0.35 -13.99 -15.22
CA GLY A 31 -1.34 -13.73 -14.19
C GLY A 31 -0.77 -13.63 -12.78
N ILE A 32 0.49 -13.27 -12.64
CA ILE A 32 1.06 -12.99 -11.32
C ILE A 32 0.34 -11.81 -10.71
N HIS A 33 -0.17 -12.00 -9.49
CA HIS A 33 -0.92 -10.97 -8.76
C HIS A 33 -0.75 -11.18 -7.27
N THR A 34 -1.19 -10.21 -6.50
CA THR A 34 -1.14 -10.29 -5.04
C THR A 34 -2.38 -9.64 -4.43
N SER A 35 -2.40 -9.51 -3.12
CA SER A 35 -3.50 -8.91 -2.36
C SER A 35 -3.09 -7.58 -1.75
N ILE A 36 -4.10 -6.85 -1.26
CA ILE A 36 -3.87 -5.62 -0.51
C ILE A 36 -3.03 -5.88 0.74
N THR A 37 -3.15 -7.07 1.33
CA THR A 37 -2.36 -7.46 2.51
C THR A 37 -0.87 -7.41 2.24
N ALA A 38 -0.43 -7.93 1.09
CA ALA A 38 0.99 -7.93 0.73
C ALA A 38 1.53 -6.50 0.60
N TYR A 39 0.77 -5.61 -0.01
CA TYR A 39 1.19 -4.22 -0.13
C TYR A 39 1.15 -3.48 1.21
N THR A 40 0.21 -3.84 2.09
CA THR A 40 0.21 -3.30 3.45
C THR A 40 1.49 -3.67 4.19
N GLU A 41 1.88 -4.94 4.14
CA GLU A 41 3.13 -5.40 4.75
C GLU A 41 4.34 -4.72 4.10
N PHE A 42 4.33 -4.59 2.78
CA PHE A 42 5.40 -3.89 2.06
C PHE A 42 5.57 -2.45 2.57
N LEU A 43 4.46 -1.72 2.71
CA LEU A 43 4.50 -0.35 3.21
C LEU A 43 5.03 -0.29 4.64
N MET A 44 4.61 -1.23 5.50
CA MET A 44 5.11 -1.29 6.88
C MET A 44 6.63 -1.47 6.91
N LEU A 45 7.15 -2.38 6.11
CA LEU A 45 8.59 -2.64 6.05
C LEU A 45 9.36 -1.46 5.47
N ALA A 46 8.82 -0.82 4.44
CA ALA A 46 9.44 0.35 3.84
C ALA A 46 9.56 1.52 4.83
N TYR A 47 8.54 1.72 5.66
CA TYR A 47 8.56 2.79 6.65
C TYR A 47 9.44 2.48 7.85
N ASP A 48 9.54 1.21 8.25
CA ASP A 48 10.46 0.81 9.31
C ASP A 48 11.92 1.04 8.90
N GLU A 49 12.26 0.71 7.66
CA GLU A 49 13.61 0.92 7.13
C GLU A 49 13.93 2.39 6.91
N GLU A 50 12.92 3.22 6.77
CA GLU A 50 13.08 4.65 6.57
C GLU A 50 13.77 5.32 7.75
N ALA A 51 13.63 4.79 8.95
CA ALA A 51 14.34 5.26 10.13
C ALA A 51 15.86 5.17 9.97
N ALA A 52 16.35 4.50 8.94
CA ALA A 52 17.77 4.28 8.64
C ALA A 52 18.25 5.03 7.39
N ASP A 53 17.83 6.26 7.19
CA ASP A 53 18.27 7.13 6.07
C ASP A 53 17.86 6.64 4.67
N TYR A 54 16.72 6.04 4.57
CA TYR A 54 16.25 5.53 3.28
C TYR A 54 15.47 6.63 2.55
N THR A 55 16.02 7.10 1.42
CA THR A 55 15.43 8.19 0.63
C THR A 55 14.63 7.69 -0.56
N VAL A 56 13.85 6.62 -0.40
CA VAL A 56 13.05 6.08 -1.50
C VAL A 56 11.71 6.80 -1.55
N ASP A 57 11.32 7.18 -2.75
CA ASP A 57 9.97 7.65 -3.02
C ASP A 57 9.04 6.43 -3.03
N VAL A 58 8.46 6.12 -1.87
CA VAL A 58 7.63 4.93 -1.68
C VAL A 58 6.42 4.95 -2.63
N GLY A 59 5.82 6.12 -2.84
CA GLY A 59 4.69 6.23 -3.77
C GLY A 59 5.06 5.79 -5.18
N ARG A 60 6.23 6.19 -5.66
CA ARG A 60 6.70 5.83 -7.00
C ARG A 60 7.05 4.35 -7.09
N VAL A 61 7.71 3.82 -6.07
CA VAL A 61 8.07 2.40 -6.04
C VAL A 61 6.81 1.54 -6.06
N VAL A 62 5.79 1.89 -5.27
CA VAL A 62 4.53 1.15 -5.24
C VAL A 62 3.82 1.25 -6.60
N ALA A 63 3.81 2.43 -7.22
CA ALA A 63 3.20 2.60 -8.55
C ALA A 63 3.87 1.69 -9.59
N ASP A 64 5.19 1.59 -9.56
CA ASP A 64 5.94 0.72 -10.47
C ASP A 64 5.67 -0.76 -10.17
N LEU A 65 5.61 -1.13 -8.89
CA LEU A 65 5.33 -2.50 -8.49
C LEU A 65 3.93 -2.97 -8.92
N VAL A 66 2.93 -2.10 -8.78
CA VAL A 66 1.55 -2.45 -9.14
C VAL A 66 1.41 -2.74 -10.65
N GLU A 67 2.22 -2.09 -11.48
CA GLU A 67 2.24 -2.40 -12.91
C GLU A 67 2.74 -3.82 -13.17
N LEU A 68 3.69 -4.30 -12.38
CA LEU A 68 4.26 -5.63 -12.52
C LEU A 68 3.46 -6.69 -11.78
N VAL A 69 2.96 -6.36 -10.61
CA VAL A 69 2.24 -7.29 -9.71
C VAL A 69 0.93 -6.62 -9.28
N PRO A 70 -0.12 -6.75 -10.10
CA PRO A 70 -1.40 -6.11 -9.78
C PRO A 70 -2.06 -6.72 -8.56
N VAL A 71 -2.92 -5.92 -7.95
CA VAL A 71 -3.70 -6.31 -6.78
C VAL A 71 -5.08 -6.77 -7.24
N ARG A 72 -5.56 -7.83 -6.66
CA ARG A 72 -6.91 -8.32 -6.92
C ARG A 72 -7.69 -8.41 -5.61
N PRO A 73 -8.93 -7.97 -5.58
CA PRO A 73 -9.68 -7.34 -6.68
C PRO A 73 -9.14 -5.96 -7.06
N GLN A 74 -9.47 -5.48 -8.24
CA GLN A 74 -8.90 -4.26 -8.82
C GLN A 74 -9.18 -3.01 -7.99
N GLU A 75 -10.30 -2.96 -7.29
CA GLU A 75 -10.62 -1.84 -6.39
C GLU A 75 -9.55 -1.69 -5.30
N HIS A 76 -9.00 -2.80 -4.85
CA HIS A 76 -7.90 -2.78 -3.87
C HIS A 76 -6.60 -2.23 -4.46
N GLU A 77 -6.38 -2.42 -5.76
CA GLU A 77 -5.22 -1.82 -6.43
C GLU A 77 -5.26 -0.30 -6.36
N GLU A 78 -6.41 0.29 -6.68
CA GLU A 78 -6.60 1.74 -6.59
C GLU A 78 -6.44 2.23 -5.14
N ALA A 79 -6.91 1.45 -4.17
CA ALA A 79 -6.76 1.77 -2.76
C ALA A 79 -5.28 1.77 -2.34
N VAL A 80 -4.48 0.83 -2.84
CA VAL A 80 -3.05 0.77 -2.55
C VAL A 80 -2.32 1.99 -3.10
N LEU A 81 -2.62 2.38 -4.33
CA LEU A 81 -2.01 3.57 -4.94
C LEU A 81 -2.36 4.84 -4.18
N THR A 82 -3.63 4.98 -3.80
CA THR A 82 -4.10 6.11 -3.00
C THR A 82 -3.41 6.11 -1.62
N ALA A 83 -3.32 4.95 -0.99
CA ALA A 83 -2.67 4.81 0.31
C ALA A 83 -1.19 5.21 0.26
N ALA A 84 -0.48 4.82 -0.79
CA ALA A 84 0.93 5.17 -0.94
C ALA A 84 1.13 6.69 -1.01
N VAL A 85 0.26 7.39 -1.72
CA VAL A 85 0.28 8.85 -1.81
C VAL A 85 -0.02 9.48 -0.45
N LEU A 86 -1.06 9.00 0.25
CA LEU A 86 -1.44 9.52 1.57
C LEU A 86 -0.33 9.31 2.59
N ALA A 87 0.29 8.15 2.59
CA ALA A 87 1.39 7.87 3.52
C ALA A 87 2.57 8.79 3.27
N ALA A 88 2.89 9.08 2.01
CA ALA A 88 4.00 9.95 1.65
C ALA A 88 3.72 11.43 1.93
N GLU A 89 2.50 11.89 1.67
CA GLU A 89 2.15 13.31 1.75
C GLU A 89 1.55 13.74 3.08
N GLN A 90 0.83 12.86 3.77
CA GLN A 90 0.05 13.17 4.97
C GLN A 90 0.60 12.53 6.24
N GLU A 91 1.72 11.83 6.15
CA GLU A 91 2.35 11.15 7.28
C GLU A 91 1.44 10.14 7.99
N PHE A 92 0.53 9.53 7.25
CA PHE A 92 -0.31 8.45 7.79
C PHE A 92 0.55 7.21 8.05
N THR A 93 0.18 6.45 9.10
CA THR A 93 0.74 5.11 9.25
C THR A 93 0.27 4.24 8.09
N PRO A 94 0.99 3.16 7.73
CA PRO A 94 0.58 2.31 6.62
C PRO A 94 -0.86 1.77 6.74
N PHE A 95 -1.27 1.33 7.94
CA PHE A 95 -2.63 0.83 8.15
C PHE A 95 -3.67 1.94 7.95
N ASP A 96 -3.44 3.11 8.54
CA ASP A 96 -4.36 4.24 8.39
C ASP A 96 -4.46 4.67 6.93
N ALA A 97 -3.33 4.68 6.21
CA ALA A 97 -3.29 5.01 4.79
C ALA A 97 -4.11 4.01 3.97
N ILE A 98 -4.01 2.72 4.26
CA ILE A 98 -4.78 1.69 3.56
C ILE A 98 -6.28 1.84 3.84
N HIS A 99 -6.66 2.07 5.10
CA HIS A 99 -8.07 2.29 5.44
C HIS A 99 -8.63 3.51 4.72
N ALA A 100 -7.89 4.61 4.74
CA ALA A 100 -8.29 5.84 4.04
C ALA A 100 -8.39 5.60 2.53
N GLY A 101 -7.42 4.89 1.95
CA GLY A 101 -7.42 4.56 0.53
C GLY A 101 -8.65 3.75 0.13
N ILE A 102 -9.01 2.74 0.93
CA ILE A 102 -10.20 1.93 0.68
C ILE A 102 -11.46 2.82 0.72
N ALA A 103 -11.59 3.64 1.74
CA ALA A 103 -12.77 4.49 1.90
C ALA A 103 -12.90 5.52 0.77
N ILE A 104 -11.79 6.11 0.35
CA ILE A 104 -11.79 7.07 -0.76
C ILE A 104 -12.22 6.39 -2.06
N VAL A 105 -11.64 5.25 -2.38
CA VAL A 105 -11.91 4.53 -3.64
C VAL A 105 -13.33 4.00 -3.69
N THR A 106 -13.88 3.57 -2.54
CA THR A 106 -15.26 3.08 -2.46
C THR A 106 -16.28 4.18 -2.15
N ASP A 107 -15.83 5.42 -2.01
CA ASP A 107 -16.68 6.58 -1.69
C ASP A 107 -17.50 6.36 -0.41
N GLU A 108 -16.84 5.90 0.63
CA GLU A 108 -17.46 5.61 1.93
C GLU A 108 -16.93 6.53 3.02
N SER A 109 -17.78 6.81 4.01
CA SER A 109 -17.35 7.50 5.22
C SER A 109 -16.60 6.52 6.13
N VAL A 110 -15.68 7.04 6.94
CA VAL A 110 -14.97 6.25 7.93
C VAL A 110 -15.54 6.50 9.32
N LEU A 111 -15.91 5.44 10.02
CA LEU A 111 -16.34 5.51 11.42
C LEU A 111 -15.10 5.22 12.28
N SER A 112 -14.56 6.23 12.95
CA SER A 112 -13.28 6.10 13.64
C SER A 112 -13.07 7.20 14.67
N THR A 113 -12.25 6.91 15.69
CA THR A 113 -11.75 7.92 16.62
C THR A 113 -10.48 8.62 16.09
N GLU A 114 -9.90 8.12 14.99
CA GLU A 114 -8.66 8.64 14.45
C GLU A 114 -8.87 9.98 13.73
N GLN A 115 -8.33 11.05 14.30
CA GLN A 115 -8.54 12.41 13.79
C GLN A 115 -7.68 12.73 12.56
N ASP A 116 -6.67 11.94 12.26
CA ASP A 116 -5.82 12.16 11.09
C ASP A 116 -6.62 12.11 9.78
N TYR A 117 -7.73 11.36 9.76
CA TYR A 117 -8.61 11.31 8.59
C TYR A 117 -9.24 12.69 8.28
N ASP A 118 -9.32 13.58 9.26
CA ASP A 118 -9.89 14.91 9.07
C ASP A 118 -8.99 15.83 8.24
N THR A 119 -7.73 15.44 8.03
CA THR A 119 -6.76 16.23 7.25
C THR A 119 -6.88 16.02 5.73
N ILE A 120 -7.74 15.10 5.31
CA ILE A 120 -7.95 14.76 3.90
C ILE A 120 -9.42 14.86 3.56
N GLU A 121 -9.74 14.77 2.26
CA GLU A 121 -11.13 14.82 1.77
C GLU A 121 -11.86 13.49 2.02
N LEU A 122 -12.03 13.13 3.28
CA LEU A 122 -12.67 11.90 3.69
C LEU A 122 -13.64 12.22 4.83
N ASP A 123 -14.88 11.82 4.68
CA ASP A 123 -15.88 11.98 5.75
C ASP A 123 -15.59 11.01 6.88
N ARG A 124 -15.22 11.56 8.03
CA ARG A 124 -15.07 10.77 9.23
C ARG A 124 -16.28 10.99 10.16
N ILE A 125 -16.87 9.90 10.59
CA ILE A 125 -17.92 9.94 11.62
C ILE A 125 -17.22 9.62 12.94
N PRO A 126 -17.25 10.55 13.92
CA PRO A 126 -16.54 10.33 15.20
C PRO A 126 -17.19 9.21 15.99
N LEU A 127 -16.49 8.09 16.15
CA LEU A 127 -16.99 6.94 16.88
C LEU A 127 -17.24 7.28 18.35
N ASN A 128 -16.38 8.10 18.95
CA ASN A 128 -16.46 8.49 20.34
C ASN A 128 -17.65 9.42 20.66
N GLU A 129 -18.32 9.95 19.64
CA GLU A 129 -19.49 10.82 19.80
C GLU A 129 -20.81 10.08 19.57
N LEU A 130 -20.76 8.86 19.06
CA LEU A 130 -21.94 8.04 18.86
C LEU A 130 -22.43 7.51 20.21
N GLY A 131 -23.61 7.86 20.64
CA GLY A 131 -24.18 7.41 21.90
C GLY A 131 -24.19 8.48 22.99
N SER A 132 -23.77 9.68 22.62
CA SER A 132 -23.95 10.83 23.54
C SER A 132 -25.28 11.50 23.35
#